data_d7a56a51a6f6edfa87b4690a96753c37
#
_entry.id   d7a56a51a6f6edfa87b4690a96753c37
#
_cell.length_a   1.000
_cell.length_b   1.000
_cell.length_c   1.000
_cell.angle_alpha   90.00
_cell.angle_beta   90.00
_cell.angle_gamma   90.00
#
_symmetry.space_group_name_H-M   'P 1'
#
loop_
_entity.id
_entity.type
_entity.pdbx_description
1 polymer ?
#
loop_
_entity_poly.entity_id
_entity_poly.type
_entity_poly.pdbx_seq_one_letter_code
_entity_poly.pdbx_strand_id
1 'polypeptide(L)'
;FAEHPYQLIQLLCKYSDGNVEEFARISNVYKGNEAVNQLFRIGTGLESQILGDYEIVGQLKLAFKLAKKYQTINAHLERLINLVLQASKKVKNTTQLSSGTTSVSYAAVQYIIQNIPSYNSKNILVFGLGKMGKHTCKNLAEYTKNKSVCLINRTEEKAISFVKEHTSIRNSSIENLTQEIANSDILIVSTGSDTPTVTKEHLSTDKEILILDLSMPENVDISVSEFENVSLVNV
;
A
#
# COMPACT_ATOMS: atom_id res chain seq x y z
N PHE A 1 -27.58 8.31 -0.69
CA PHE A 1 -28.32 7.80 0.47
C PHE A 1 -29.06 6.53 0.05
N ALA A 2 -28.86 5.46 0.80
CA ALA A 2 -29.64 4.25 0.69
C ALA A 2 -30.67 4.23 1.82
N GLU A 3 -31.88 3.75 1.54
CA GLU A 3 -32.91 3.57 2.57
C GLU A 3 -32.50 2.48 3.55
N HIS A 4 -31.80 1.47 3.04
CA HIS A 4 -31.28 0.37 3.83
C HIS A 4 -29.80 0.07 3.53
N PRO A 5 -28.91 -0.12 4.53
CA PRO A 5 -27.49 -0.37 4.30
C PRO A 5 -27.21 -1.63 3.47
N TYR A 6 -28.07 -2.61 3.52
CA TYR A 6 -27.96 -3.85 2.74
C TYR A 6 -27.97 -3.59 1.22
N GLN A 7 -28.69 -2.55 0.76
CA GLN A 7 -28.67 -2.16 -0.66
C GLN A 7 -27.28 -1.72 -1.12
N LEU A 8 -26.51 -1.04 -0.27
CA LEU A 8 -25.14 -0.63 -0.56
C LEU A 8 -24.20 -1.83 -0.62
N ILE A 9 -24.37 -2.79 0.29
CA ILE A 9 -23.61 -4.04 0.31
C ILE A 9 -23.87 -4.84 -0.97
N GLN A 10 -25.15 -5.02 -1.35
CA GLN A 10 -25.51 -5.70 -2.59
C GLN A 10 -24.91 -5.03 -3.82
N LEU A 11 -24.97 -3.69 -3.86
CA LEU A 11 -24.42 -2.92 -4.99
C LEU A 11 -22.89 -3.11 -5.07
N LEU A 12 -22.19 -3.03 -3.94
CA LEU A 12 -20.74 -3.23 -3.89
C LEU A 12 -20.36 -4.64 -4.35
N CYS A 13 -21.00 -5.67 -3.79
CA CYS A 13 -20.71 -7.06 -4.13
C CYS A 13 -21.01 -7.38 -5.61
N LYS A 14 -22.07 -6.78 -6.17
CA LYS A 14 -22.41 -6.95 -7.59
C LYS A 14 -21.28 -6.50 -8.54
N TYR A 15 -20.51 -5.49 -8.16
CA TYR A 15 -19.46 -4.93 -9.02
C TYR A 15 -18.04 -5.31 -8.60
N SER A 16 -17.89 -6.13 -7.54
CA SER A 16 -16.59 -6.62 -7.05
C SER A 16 -16.51 -8.13 -6.96
N ASP A 17 -17.48 -8.87 -7.55
CA ASP A 17 -17.63 -10.33 -7.42
C ASP A 17 -17.62 -10.82 -5.96
N GLY A 18 -18.03 -9.94 -5.03
CA GLY A 18 -18.04 -10.23 -3.59
C GLY A 18 -19.27 -11.04 -3.15
N ASN A 19 -19.11 -11.76 -2.04
CA ASN A 19 -20.21 -12.46 -1.38
C ASN A 19 -20.93 -11.52 -0.41
N VAL A 20 -22.25 -11.33 -0.58
CA VAL A 20 -23.07 -10.40 0.20
C VAL A 20 -23.15 -10.80 1.67
N GLU A 21 -23.28 -12.10 1.97
CA GLU A 21 -23.42 -12.60 3.35
C GLU A 21 -22.10 -12.44 4.11
N GLU A 22 -21.00 -12.78 3.45
CA GLU A 22 -19.65 -12.63 4.00
C GLU A 22 -19.33 -11.16 4.26
N PHE A 23 -19.57 -10.29 3.29
CA PHE A 23 -19.34 -8.86 3.44
C PHE A 23 -20.21 -8.25 4.54
N ALA A 24 -21.50 -8.63 4.63
CA ALA A 24 -22.39 -8.15 5.69
C ALA A 24 -21.90 -8.56 7.09
N ARG A 25 -21.26 -9.73 7.22
CA ARG A 25 -20.74 -10.24 8.49
C ARG A 25 -19.50 -9.46 8.98
N ILE A 26 -18.66 -8.98 8.06
CA ILE A 26 -17.40 -8.29 8.40
C ILE A 26 -17.55 -6.77 8.37
N SER A 27 -18.64 -6.22 7.81
CA SER A 27 -18.82 -4.78 7.66
C SER A 27 -19.44 -4.14 8.90
N ASN A 28 -19.00 -2.91 9.20
CA ASN A 28 -19.63 -2.05 10.21
C ASN A 28 -20.57 -1.05 9.53
N VAL A 29 -21.75 -0.86 10.12
CA VAL A 29 -22.77 0.08 9.61
C VAL A 29 -22.96 1.21 10.62
N TYR A 30 -22.64 2.42 10.21
CA TYR A 30 -22.81 3.65 10.99
C TYR A 30 -23.99 4.47 10.45
N LYS A 31 -24.77 5.13 11.32
CA LYS A 31 -25.93 5.94 10.94
C LYS A 31 -25.89 7.33 11.59
N GLY A 32 -26.50 8.29 10.92
CA GLY A 32 -26.62 9.66 11.44
C GLY A 32 -25.29 10.28 11.85
N ASN A 33 -25.21 10.80 13.05
CA ASN A 33 -24.01 11.45 13.57
C ASN A 33 -22.79 10.51 13.71
N GLU A 34 -23.02 9.23 13.98
CA GLU A 34 -21.95 8.24 14.04
C GLU A 34 -21.28 8.07 12.67
N ALA A 35 -22.08 8.01 11.58
CA ALA A 35 -21.56 7.94 10.23
C ALA A 35 -20.74 9.19 9.86
N VAL A 36 -21.20 10.36 10.29
CA VAL A 36 -20.46 11.62 10.09
C VAL A 36 -19.14 11.58 10.86
N ASN A 37 -19.17 11.20 12.14
CA ASN A 37 -17.95 11.08 12.96
C ASN A 37 -16.96 10.09 12.35
N GLN A 38 -17.44 8.90 11.94
CA GLN A 38 -16.61 7.89 11.32
C GLN A 38 -15.96 8.40 10.02
N LEU A 39 -16.69 9.15 9.21
CA LEU A 39 -16.13 9.73 7.98
C LEU A 39 -15.01 10.75 8.27
N PHE A 40 -15.14 11.55 9.34
CA PHE A 40 -14.07 12.44 9.79
C PHE A 40 -12.85 11.64 10.28
N ARG A 41 -13.05 10.58 11.08
CA ARG A 41 -11.97 9.73 11.58
C ARG A 41 -11.20 9.06 10.43
N ILE A 42 -11.93 8.52 9.44
CA ILE A 42 -11.34 7.96 8.22
C ILE A 42 -10.57 9.03 7.44
N GLY A 43 -11.21 10.17 7.16
CA GLY A 43 -10.62 11.24 6.36
C GLY A 43 -9.44 11.95 7.01
N THR A 44 -9.27 11.84 8.33
CA THR A 44 -8.10 12.34 9.07
C THR A 44 -7.05 11.26 9.33
N GLY A 45 -7.27 10.01 8.89
CA GLY A 45 -6.36 8.89 9.04
C GLY A 45 -6.33 8.27 10.45
N LEU A 46 -7.33 8.57 11.29
CA LEU A 46 -7.42 8.02 12.66
C LEU A 46 -7.91 6.57 12.70
N GLU A 47 -8.52 6.08 11.62
CA GLU A 47 -9.02 4.69 11.51
C GLU A 47 -8.07 3.80 10.67
N SER A 48 -6.94 4.33 10.22
CA SER A 48 -5.96 3.54 9.49
C SER A 48 -5.08 2.75 10.45
N GLN A 49 -4.66 1.55 10.06
CA GLN A 49 -3.61 0.80 10.74
C GLN A 49 -2.30 1.60 10.82
N ILE A 50 -2.04 2.39 9.77
CA ILE A 50 -0.98 3.40 9.76
C ILE A 50 -1.61 4.74 10.11
N LEU A 51 -1.49 5.12 11.36
CA LEU A 51 -2.12 6.33 11.89
C LEU A 51 -1.68 7.56 11.10
N GLY A 52 -2.66 8.29 10.53
CA GLY A 52 -2.41 9.49 9.73
C GLY A 52 -2.11 9.22 8.25
N ASP A 53 -2.42 8.03 7.71
CA ASP A 53 -2.22 7.72 6.30
C ASP A 53 -2.95 8.72 5.39
N TYR A 54 -2.18 9.51 4.66
CA TYR A 54 -2.69 10.53 3.75
C TYR A 54 -3.21 9.96 2.41
N GLU A 55 -2.94 8.69 2.09
CA GLU A 55 -3.42 8.06 0.86
C GLU A 55 -4.94 7.94 0.86
N ILE A 56 -5.54 7.72 2.02
CA ILE A 56 -7.00 7.68 2.22
C ILE A 56 -7.65 8.98 1.71
N VAL A 57 -7.05 10.12 2.03
CA VAL A 57 -7.56 11.43 1.57
C VAL A 57 -7.49 11.56 0.04
N GLY A 58 -6.44 10.98 -0.57
CA GLY A 58 -6.30 10.91 -2.02
C GLY A 58 -7.44 10.10 -2.67
N GLN A 59 -7.76 8.95 -2.09
CA GLN A 59 -8.87 8.09 -2.53
C GLN A 59 -10.22 8.80 -2.36
N LEU A 60 -10.44 9.45 -1.22
CA LEU A 60 -11.65 10.21 -0.93
C LEU A 60 -11.87 11.36 -1.94
N LYS A 61 -10.80 12.10 -2.27
CA LYS A 61 -10.83 13.16 -3.29
C LYS A 61 -11.18 12.62 -4.67
N LEU A 62 -10.62 11.45 -5.04
CA LEU A 62 -10.92 10.82 -6.33
C LEU A 62 -12.38 10.39 -6.40
N ALA A 63 -12.88 9.71 -5.37
CA ALA A 63 -14.27 9.28 -5.28
C ALA A 63 -15.23 10.49 -5.36
N PHE A 64 -14.91 11.56 -4.62
CA PHE A 64 -15.69 12.80 -4.65
C PHE A 64 -15.71 13.45 -6.03
N LYS A 65 -14.57 13.52 -6.71
CA LYS A 65 -14.47 14.04 -8.08
C LYS A 65 -15.33 13.23 -9.07
N LEU A 66 -15.30 11.90 -8.95
CA LEU A 66 -16.14 11.01 -9.78
C LEU A 66 -17.62 11.20 -9.48
N ALA A 67 -18.02 11.25 -8.21
CA ALA A 67 -19.40 11.48 -7.80
C ALA A 67 -19.94 12.82 -8.32
N LYS A 68 -19.15 13.87 -8.34
CA LYS A 68 -19.52 15.16 -8.96
C LYS A 68 -19.66 15.05 -10.47
N LYS A 69 -18.71 14.39 -11.14
CA LYS A 69 -18.73 14.20 -12.60
C LYS A 69 -20.01 13.48 -13.07
N TYR A 70 -20.43 12.47 -12.31
CA TYR A 70 -21.61 11.66 -12.64
C TYR A 70 -22.89 12.14 -11.94
N GLN A 71 -22.86 13.29 -11.27
CA GLN A 71 -24.01 13.89 -10.57
C GLN A 71 -24.68 12.94 -9.56
N THR A 72 -23.91 12.08 -8.92
CA THR A 72 -24.37 11.10 -7.93
C THR A 72 -24.23 11.60 -6.49
N ILE A 73 -23.88 12.86 -6.28
CA ILE A 73 -23.72 13.50 -4.98
C ILE A 73 -24.69 14.66 -4.83
N ASN A 74 -25.31 14.77 -3.66
CA ASN A 74 -26.15 15.92 -3.30
C ASN A 74 -25.37 17.00 -2.52
N ALA A 75 -25.97 18.17 -2.35
CA ALA A 75 -25.37 19.31 -1.68
C ALA A 75 -24.93 19.00 -0.21
N HIS A 76 -25.69 18.14 0.49
CA HIS A 76 -25.35 17.75 1.86
C HIS A 76 -24.05 16.93 1.90
N LEU A 77 -23.93 15.88 1.09
CA LEU A 77 -22.70 15.07 0.99
C LEU A 77 -21.54 15.87 0.44
N GLU A 78 -21.77 16.75 -0.53
CA GLU A 78 -20.71 17.64 -1.04
C GLU A 78 -20.15 18.51 0.08
N ARG A 79 -21.01 19.13 0.89
CA ARG A 79 -20.58 19.94 2.05
C ARG A 79 -19.83 19.10 3.07
N LEU A 80 -20.34 17.90 3.40
CA LEU A 80 -19.73 16.99 4.35
C LEU A 80 -18.31 16.58 3.92
N ILE A 81 -18.15 16.14 2.67
CA ILE A 81 -16.84 15.76 2.15
C ILE A 81 -15.86 16.93 2.16
N ASN A 82 -16.30 18.14 1.77
CA ASN A 82 -15.45 19.32 1.81
C ASN A 82 -14.98 19.63 3.25
N LEU A 83 -15.86 19.49 4.24
CA LEU A 83 -15.49 19.67 5.66
C LEU A 83 -14.47 18.61 6.11
N VAL A 84 -14.64 17.36 5.72
CA VAL A 84 -13.69 16.28 6.01
C VAL A 84 -12.32 16.57 5.38
N LEU A 85 -12.27 17.02 4.13
CA LEU A 85 -11.03 17.40 3.45
C LEU A 85 -10.34 18.61 4.12
N GLN A 86 -11.12 19.58 4.61
CA GLN A 86 -10.59 20.72 5.38
C GLN A 86 -10.03 20.25 6.72
N ALA A 87 -10.75 19.38 7.44
CA ALA A 87 -10.29 18.81 8.71
C ALA A 87 -8.99 18.03 8.53
N SER A 88 -8.91 17.19 7.50
CA SER A 88 -7.69 16.46 7.15
C SER A 88 -6.49 17.40 6.90
N LYS A 89 -6.71 18.47 6.13
CA LYS A 89 -5.67 19.48 5.89
C LYS A 89 -5.26 20.20 7.18
N LYS A 90 -6.22 20.51 8.06
CA LYS A 90 -5.95 21.13 9.36
C LYS A 90 -5.12 20.20 10.23
N VAL A 91 -5.51 18.94 10.39
CA VAL A 91 -4.76 17.93 11.16
C VAL A 91 -3.33 17.83 10.64
N LYS A 92 -3.14 17.69 9.31
CA LYS A 92 -1.82 17.64 8.70
C LYS A 92 -0.94 18.84 9.03
N ASN A 93 -1.52 20.04 9.05
CA ASN A 93 -0.77 21.30 9.25
C ASN A 93 -0.53 21.66 10.73
N THR A 94 -1.36 21.15 11.65
CA THR A 94 -1.33 21.53 13.07
C THR A 94 -0.87 20.43 14.00
N THR A 95 -0.68 19.20 13.50
CA THR A 95 -0.23 18.07 14.29
C THR A 95 0.90 17.35 13.59
N GLN A 96 1.63 16.50 14.31
CA GLN A 96 2.64 15.61 13.73
C GLN A 96 2.05 14.28 13.21
N LEU A 97 0.73 14.13 13.27
CA LEU A 97 0.04 12.90 12.88
C LEU A 97 0.28 12.50 11.41
N SER A 98 0.53 13.49 10.54
CA SER A 98 0.82 13.29 9.11
C SER A 98 2.11 13.99 8.72
N SER A 99 3.16 13.89 9.51
CA SER A 99 4.44 14.59 9.29
C SER A 99 5.24 14.09 8.06
N GLY A 100 4.56 13.70 7.01
CA GLY A 100 5.14 13.31 5.71
C GLY A 100 5.52 11.85 5.59
N THR A 101 5.40 11.06 6.65
CA THR A 101 6.05 9.77 6.84
C THR A 101 5.05 8.64 7.17
N THR A 102 3.76 8.89 7.06
CA THR A 102 2.70 7.94 7.39
C THR A 102 2.10 7.34 6.12
N SER A 103 2.82 6.43 5.50
CA SER A 103 2.32 5.58 4.42
C SER A 103 2.85 4.17 4.61
N VAL A 104 2.16 3.17 4.05
CA VAL A 104 2.59 1.76 4.03
C VAL A 104 4.04 1.65 3.55
N SER A 105 4.38 2.36 2.48
CA SER A 105 5.75 2.37 1.93
C SER A 105 6.79 2.95 2.89
N TYR A 106 6.43 3.93 3.71
CA TYR A 106 7.30 4.45 4.76
C TYR A 106 7.40 3.48 5.95
N ALA A 107 6.27 2.92 6.39
CA ALA A 107 6.24 1.93 7.47
C ALA A 107 7.13 0.72 7.14
N ALA A 108 7.09 0.24 5.89
CA ALA A 108 7.96 -0.83 5.42
C ALA A 108 9.46 -0.46 5.55
N VAL A 109 9.85 0.76 5.17
CA VAL A 109 11.23 1.23 5.31
C VAL A 109 11.62 1.39 6.79
N GLN A 110 10.72 1.90 7.63
CA GLN A 110 10.95 1.98 9.08
C GLN A 110 11.08 0.60 9.72
N TYR A 111 10.26 -0.36 9.29
CA TYR A 111 10.38 -1.75 9.75
C TYR A 111 11.79 -2.32 9.46
N ILE A 112 12.30 -2.09 8.27
CA ILE A 112 13.67 -2.49 7.88
C ILE A 112 14.70 -1.83 8.80
N ILE A 113 14.61 -0.50 8.99
CA ILE A 113 15.57 0.27 9.82
C ILE A 113 15.57 -0.22 11.26
N GLN A 114 14.41 -0.56 11.82
CA GLN A 114 14.28 -0.95 13.23
C GLN A 114 14.62 -2.41 13.49
N ASN A 115 14.38 -3.31 12.54
CA ASN A 115 14.45 -4.75 12.77
C ASN A 115 15.63 -5.44 12.08
N ILE A 116 16.27 -4.81 11.08
CA ILE A 116 17.34 -5.44 10.32
C ILE A 116 18.69 -4.81 10.69
N PRO A 117 19.58 -5.54 11.39
CA PRO A 117 20.91 -5.04 11.67
C PRO A 117 21.69 -4.76 10.38
N SER A 118 22.43 -3.66 10.37
CA SER A 118 23.28 -3.27 9.21
C SER A 118 22.51 -3.18 7.90
N TYR A 119 21.24 -2.76 7.93
CA TYR A 119 20.37 -2.64 6.75
C TYR A 119 21.01 -1.83 5.60
N ASN A 120 21.92 -0.91 5.90
CA ASN A 120 22.63 -0.11 4.90
C ASN A 120 23.57 -0.92 4.00
N SER A 121 23.99 -2.11 4.42
CA SER A 121 24.84 -3.03 3.65
C SER A 121 24.07 -4.21 3.05
N LYS A 122 22.77 -4.28 3.29
CA LYS A 122 21.91 -5.35 2.80
C LYS A 122 21.50 -5.12 1.34
N ASN A 123 21.39 -6.19 0.57
CA ASN A 123 20.83 -6.15 -0.78
C ASN A 123 19.31 -6.09 -0.71
N ILE A 124 18.71 -5.02 -1.22
CA ILE A 124 17.26 -4.81 -1.20
C ILE A 124 16.72 -4.91 -2.62
N LEU A 125 15.76 -5.80 -2.83
CA LEU A 125 15.02 -5.89 -4.08
C LEU A 125 13.61 -5.31 -3.90
N VAL A 126 13.23 -4.36 -4.75
CA VAL A 126 11.85 -3.86 -4.85
C VAL A 126 11.24 -4.44 -6.12
N PHE A 127 10.18 -5.23 -5.98
CA PHE A 127 9.45 -5.81 -7.09
C PHE A 127 8.09 -5.15 -7.27
N GLY A 128 7.93 -4.43 -8.38
CA GLY A 128 6.77 -3.62 -8.72
C GLY A 128 7.03 -2.12 -8.59
N LEU A 129 6.65 -1.36 -9.63
CA LEU A 129 6.82 0.09 -9.72
C LEU A 129 5.46 0.79 -9.88
N GLY A 130 4.45 0.27 -9.18
CA GLY A 130 3.19 0.96 -8.96
C GLY A 130 3.38 2.20 -8.07
N LYS A 131 2.28 2.77 -7.60
CA LYS A 131 2.33 3.93 -6.69
C LYS A 131 3.13 3.59 -5.42
N MET A 132 2.86 2.42 -4.81
CA MET A 132 3.51 1.97 -3.59
C MET A 132 5.01 1.75 -3.81
N GLY A 133 5.42 0.99 -4.83
CA GLY A 133 6.82 0.72 -5.12
C GLY A 133 7.65 1.98 -5.41
N LYS A 134 7.07 2.96 -6.12
CA LYS A 134 7.72 4.28 -6.32
C LYS A 134 7.97 5.00 -5.01
N HIS A 135 7.00 5.01 -4.10
CA HIS A 135 7.17 5.64 -2.79
C HIS A 135 8.16 4.88 -1.93
N THR A 136 8.15 3.55 -1.96
CA THR A 136 9.13 2.71 -1.26
C THR A 136 10.56 2.99 -1.73
N CYS A 137 10.79 3.02 -3.03
CA CYS A 137 12.11 3.38 -3.60
C CYS A 137 12.57 4.76 -3.17
N LYS A 138 11.69 5.76 -3.20
CA LYS A 138 12.02 7.13 -2.74
C LYS A 138 12.33 7.16 -1.24
N ASN A 139 11.53 6.48 -0.43
CA ASN A 139 11.77 6.41 1.02
C ASN A 139 13.07 5.66 1.35
N LEU A 140 13.39 4.58 0.63
CA LEU A 140 14.69 3.92 0.77
C LEU A 140 15.85 4.86 0.47
N ALA A 141 15.77 5.61 -0.62
CA ALA A 141 16.80 6.56 -1.00
C ALA A 141 16.94 7.72 0.01
N GLU A 142 15.84 8.19 0.59
CA GLU A 142 15.79 9.34 1.51
C GLU A 142 16.20 8.97 2.93
N TYR A 143 15.68 7.85 3.46
CA TYR A 143 15.82 7.49 4.88
C TYR A 143 16.91 6.44 5.15
N THR A 144 17.47 5.84 4.09
CA THR A 144 18.59 4.91 4.23
C THR A 144 19.78 5.42 3.41
N LYS A 145 20.98 5.02 3.84
CA LYS A 145 22.21 5.24 3.05
C LYS A 145 22.55 4.02 2.18
N ASN A 146 21.57 3.13 1.98
CA ASN A 146 21.76 1.91 1.23
C ASN A 146 21.95 2.23 -0.25
N LYS A 147 23.01 1.65 -0.86
CA LYS A 147 23.33 1.78 -2.28
C LYS A 147 23.09 0.49 -3.07
N SER A 148 22.63 -0.56 -2.41
CA SER A 148 22.40 -1.89 -2.99
C SER A 148 20.90 -2.13 -3.19
N VAL A 149 20.18 -1.15 -3.73
CA VAL A 149 18.76 -1.27 -4.05
C VAL A 149 18.60 -1.63 -5.51
N CYS A 150 17.92 -2.73 -5.79
CA CYS A 150 17.53 -3.17 -7.12
C CYS A 150 16.02 -3.01 -7.30
N LEU A 151 15.60 -2.59 -8.49
CA LEU A 151 14.21 -2.46 -8.87
C LEU A 151 13.89 -3.38 -10.04
N ILE A 152 12.87 -4.19 -9.90
CA ILE A 152 12.28 -4.98 -11.00
C ILE A 152 10.82 -4.54 -11.21
N ASN A 153 10.44 -4.38 -12.47
CA ASN A 153 9.05 -4.10 -12.84
C ASN A 153 8.69 -4.82 -14.13
N ARG A 154 7.47 -5.36 -14.22
CA ARG A 154 6.96 -6.04 -15.41
C ARG A 154 7.13 -5.23 -16.69
N THR A 155 6.90 -3.92 -16.63
CA THR A 155 7.19 -2.98 -17.72
C THR A 155 8.57 -2.39 -17.49
N GLU A 156 9.58 -2.91 -18.17
CA GLU A 156 10.99 -2.59 -17.94
C GLU A 156 11.31 -1.11 -18.25
N GLU A 157 10.69 -0.53 -19.28
CA GLU A 157 10.91 0.88 -19.66
C GLU A 157 10.53 1.85 -18.53
N LYS A 158 9.52 1.49 -17.71
CA LYS A 158 9.15 2.29 -16.54
C LYS A 158 10.22 2.24 -15.46
N ALA A 159 10.83 1.07 -15.24
CA ALA A 159 11.92 0.91 -14.28
C ALA A 159 13.15 1.67 -14.74
N ILE A 160 13.56 1.53 -16.01
CA ILE A 160 14.67 2.25 -16.62
C ILE A 160 14.47 3.77 -16.50
N SER A 161 13.28 4.28 -16.83
CA SER A 161 12.98 5.70 -16.72
C SER A 161 13.09 6.19 -15.28
N PHE A 162 12.60 5.42 -14.32
CA PHE A 162 12.62 5.77 -12.90
C PHE A 162 14.05 5.81 -12.33
N VAL A 163 14.90 4.83 -12.66
CA VAL A 163 16.29 4.78 -12.17
C VAL A 163 17.18 5.88 -12.78
N LYS A 164 16.86 6.41 -13.96
CA LYS A 164 17.55 7.58 -14.51
C LYS A 164 17.41 8.81 -13.62
N GLU A 165 16.29 8.95 -12.93
CA GLU A 165 16.03 10.04 -11.99
C GLU A 165 16.53 9.72 -10.56
N HIS A 166 16.81 8.44 -10.27
CA HIS A 166 17.18 7.93 -8.94
C HIS A 166 18.44 7.05 -9.02
N THR A 167 19.59 7.66 -9.21
CA THR A 167 20.88 7.00 -9.52
C THR A 167 21.43 6.08 -8.42
N SER A 168 20.85 6.12 -7.21
CA SER A 168 21.19 5.18 -6.11
C SER A 168 20.51 3.82 -6.24
N ILE A 169 19.63 3.66 -7.23
CA ILE A 169 18.84 2.45 -7.46
C ILE A 169 19.24 1.90 -8.84
N ARG A 170 19.52 0.59 -8.91
CA ARG A 170 19.70 -0.09 -10.20
C ARG A 170 18.39 -0.79 -10.62
N ASN A 171 18.21 -1.02 -11.90
CA ASN A 171 17.15 -1.91 -12.39
C ASN A 171 17.71 -3.26 -12.85
N SER A 172 16.84 -4.28 -12.84
CA SER A 172 17.07 -5.56 -13.49
C SER A 172 15.82 -5.98 -14.27
N SER A 173 15.98 -6.86 -15.25
CA SER A 173 14.87 -7.42 -16.02
C SER A 173 14.05 -8.40 -15.16
N ILE A 174 12.77 -8.54 -15.49
CA ILE A 174 11.88 -9.53 -14.87
C ILE A 174 12.37 -10.96 -15.03
N GLU A 175 13.08 -11.25 -16.11
CA GLU A 175 13.67 -12.57 -16.38
C GLU A 175 14.71 -12.98 -15.33
N ASN A 176 15.30 -12.01 -14.66
CA ASN A 176 16.30 -12.22 -13.60
C ASN A 176 15.68 -12.28 -12.20
N LEU A 177 14.32 -12.28 -12.07
CA LEU A 177 13.65 -12.16 -10.78
C LEU A 177 14.14 -13.20 -9.76
N THR A 178 14.18 -14.47 -10.11
CA THR A 178 14.63 -15.56 -9.23
C THR A 178 16.08 -15.36 -8.77
N GLN A 179 16.97 -14.95 -9.68
CA GLN A 179 18.36 -14.71 -9.33
C GLN A 179 18.53 -13.47 -8.44
N GLU A 180 17.77 -12.41 -8.71
CA GLU A 180 17.81 -11.19 -7.88
C GLU A 180 17.23 -11.44 -6.50
N ILE A 181 16.19 -12.27 -6.37
CA ILE A 181 15.66 -12.72 -5.07
C ILE A 181 16.73 -13.50 -4.31
N ALA A 182 17.39 -14.47 -4.94
CA ALA A 182 18.44 -15.27 -4.31
C ALA A 182 19.63 -14.39 -3.80
N ASN A 183 19.94 -13.31 -4.51
CA ASN A 183 20.99 -12.37 -4.13
C ASN A 183 20.56 -11.34 -3.07
N SER A 184 19.26 -11.23 -2.78
CA SER A 184 18.71 -10.21 -1.89
C SER A 184 18.62 -10.71 -0.44
N ASP A 185 18.81 -9.80 0.51
CA ASP A 185 18.55 -10.02 1.95
C ASP A 185 17.12 -9.57 2.30
N ILE A 186 16.60 -8.63 1.53
CA ILE A 186 15.26 -8.05 1.74
C ILE A 186 14.56 -7.96 0.38
N LEU A 187 13.37 -8.53 0.30
CA LEU A 187 12.46 -8.41 -0.84
C LEU A 187 11.24 -7.58 -0.42
N ILE A 188 10.93 -6.54 -1.19
CA ILE A 188 9.71 -5.76 -1.02
C ILE A 188 8.85 -5.95 -2.26
N VAL A 189 7.67 -6.57 -2.09
CA VAL A 189 6.71 -6.81 -3.17
C VAL A 189 5.63 -5.74 -3.14
N SER A 190 5.38 -5.12 -4.28
CA SER A 190 4.35 -4.08 -4.46
C SER A 190 3.73 -4.15 -5.87
N THR A 191 3.45 -5.37 -6.30
CA THR A 191 2.81 -5.64 -7.58
C THR A 191 1.29 -5.51 -7.48
N GLY A 192 0.60 -5.35 -8.59
CA GLY A 192 -0.87 -5.25 -8.64
C GLY A 192 -1.44 -6.42 -9.43
N SER A 193 -1.06 -7.64 -9.09
CA SER A 193 -1.59 -8.86 -9.69
C SER A 193 -2.74 -9.41 -8.85
N ASP A 194 -3.70 -10.06 -9.51
CA ASP A 194 -4.79 -10.77 -8.83
C ASP A 194 -4.35 -12.16 -8.29
N THR A 195 -3.15 -12.58 -8.66
CA THR A 195 -2.54 -13.85 -8.22
C THR A 195 -1.12 -13.61 -7.71
N PRO A 196 -0.60 -14.46 -6.80
CA PRO A 196 0.77 -14.36 -6.30
C PRO A 196 1.80 -14.34 -7.44
N THR A 197 2.72 -13.41 -7.36
CA THR A 197 3.83 -13.23 -8.32
C THR A 197 5.15 -13.74 -7.78
N VAL A 198 5.23 -13.97 -6.47
CA VAL A 198 6.37 -14.61 -5.80
C VAL A 198 5.89 -15.90 -5.14
N THR A 199 6.49 -17.02 -5.54
CA THR A 199 6.16 -18.37 -5.08
C THR A 199 7.43 -19.06 -4.54
N LYS A 200 7.29 -20.26 -3.98
CA LYS A 200 8.43 -21.09 -3.53
C LYS A 200 9.50 -21.30 -4.59
N GLU A 201 9.10 -21.36 -5.86
CA GLU A 201 10.03 -21.58 -6.99
C GLU A 201 11.05 -20.45 -7.17
N HIS A 202 10.74 -19.25 -6.65
CA HIS A 202 11.62 -18.10 -6.72
C HIS A 202 12.61 -18.02 -5.54
N LEU A 203 12.45 -18.87 -4.53
CA LEU A 203 13.22 -18.80 -3.29
C LEU A 203 14.30 -19.89 -3.20
N SER A 204 15.42 -19.53 -2.58
CA SER A 204 16.48 -20.48 -2.19
C SER A 204 16.34 -20.80 -0.70
N THR A 205 16.63 -22.05 -0.33
CA THR A 205 16.65 -22.50 1.07
C THR A 205 17.94 -22.15 1.81
N ASP A 206 18.94 -21.60 1.12
CA ASP A 206 20.30 -21.46 1.66
C ASP A 206 20.59 -20.12 2.33
N LYS A 207 19.66 -19.16 2.24
CA LYS A 207 19.88 -17.79 2.72
C LYS A 207 18.64 -17.25 3.44
N GLU A 208 18.85 -16.59 4.58
CA GLU A 208 17.78 -15.83 5.25
C GLU A 208 17.33 -14.66 4.40
N ILE A 209 16.03 -14.50 4.26
CA ILE A 209 15.43 -13.40 3.53
C ILE A 209 14.21 -12.85 4.29
N LEU A 210 14.15 -11.52 4.41
CA LEU A 210 12.94 -10.82 4.83
C LEU A 210 12.12 -10.46 3.60
N ILE A 211 10.85 -10.84 3.59
CA ILE A 211 9.88 -10.49 2.54
C ILE A 211 8.81 -9.59 3.13
N LEU A 212 8.67 -8.39 2.57
CA LEU A 212 7.58 -7.45 2.90
C LEU A 212 6.61 -7.41 1.72
N ASP A 213 5.40 -7.94 1.89
CA ASP A 213 4.36 -7.84 0.87
C ASP A 213 3.46 -6.63 1.15
N LEU A 214 3.56 -5.63 0.28
CA LEU A 214 2.79 -4.38 0.33
C LEU A 214 1.64 -4.39 -0.68
N SER A 215 1.36 -5.54 -1.28
CA SER A 215 0.36 -5.70 -2.33
C SER A 215 -1.03 -5.96 -1.75
N MET A 216 -2.05 -5.53 -2.48
CA MET A 216 -3.43 -5.88 -2.17
C MET A 216 -4.17 -6.20 -3.49
N PRO A 217 -4.60 -7.45 -3.68
CA PRO A 217 -4.39 -8.63 -2.81
C PRO A 217 -2.91 -9.00 -2.65
N GLU A 218 -2.61 -9.88 -1.69
CA GLU A 218 -1.26 -10.38 -1.43
C GLU A 218 -0.66 -11.00 -2.71
N ASN A 219 0.60 -10.67 -3.00
CA ASN A 219 1.30 -11.14 -4.19
C ASN A 219 2.49 -12.05 -3.88
N VAL A 220 2.68 -12.37 -2.61
CA VAL A 220 3.56 -13.43 -2.14
C VAL A 220 2.71 -14.63 -1.71
N ASP A 221 2.98 -15.80 -2.28
CA ASP A 221 2.26 -17.02 -1.91
C ASP A 221 2.56 -17.36 -0.45
N ILE A 222 1.51 -17.59 0.36
CA ILE A 222 1.65 -17.88 1.79
C ILE A 222 2.53 -19.09 2.07
N SER A 223 2.58 -20.04 1.15
CA SER A 223 3.42 -21.24 1.28
C SER A 223 4.91 -20.96 1.37
N VAL A 224 5.36 -19.74 1.01
CA VAL A 224 6.79 -19.37 1.20
C VAL A 224 7.18 -19.29 2.67
N SER A 225 6.22 -19.05 3.58
CA SER A 225 6.43 -19.04 5.02
C SER A 225 6.73 -20.43 5.63
N GLU A 226 6.57 -21.49 4.85
CA GLU A 226 7.00 -22.84 5.27
C GLU A 226 8.53 -23.02 5.27
N PHE A 227 9.28 -22.13 4.61
CA PHE A 227 10.74 -22.13 4.68
C PHE A 227 11.21 -21.46 5.97
N GLU A 228 12.02 -22.17 6.77
CA GLU A 228 12.53 -21.65 8.06
C GLU A 228 13.40 -20.39 7.91
N ASN A 229 14.01 -20.20 6.75
CA ASN A 229 14.87 -19.05 6.44
C ASN A 229 14.10 -17.86 5.85
N VAL A 230 12.79 -17.93 5.73
CA VAL A 230 11.93 -16.86 5.18
C VAL A 230 11.14 -16.19 6.30
N SER A 231 11.29 -14.88 6.42
CA SER A 231 10.46 -14.05 7.29
C SER A 231 9.48 -13.26 6.42
N LEU A 232 8.21 -13.68 6.35
CA LEU A 232 7.16 -13.00 5.59
C LEU A 232 6.38 -12.05 6.50
N VAL A 233 6.26 -10.79 6.08
CA VAL A 233 5.44 -9.76 6.73
C VAL A 233 4.50 -9.17 5.68
N ASN A 234 3.20 -9.29 5.91
CA ASN A 234 2.15 -8.67 5.14
C ASN A 234 1.71 -7.36 5.81
N VAL A 235 1.35 -6.36 5.00
CA VAL A 235 0.95 -5.04 5.49
C VAL A 235 -0.50 -4.74 5.15
#